data_c951171583b65ca70cf67c9bdd5039a6
#
_entry.id   c951171583b65ca70cf67c9bdd5039a6
#
_cell.length_a   1.000
_cell.length_b   1.000
_cell.length_c   1.000
_cell.angle_alpha   90.00
_cell.angle_beta   90.00
_cell.angle_gamma   90.00
#
_symmetry.space_group_name_H-M   'P 1'
#
loop_
_entity.id
_entity.type
_entity.pdbx_description
1 polymer ?
#
loop_
_entity_poly.entity_id
_entity_poly.type
_entity_poly.pdbx_seq_one_letter_code
_entity_poly.pdbx_strand_id
1 'polypeptide(L)'
;TLARLTSRELAGLKADYLNALSAERLAQAELEREENLWEQKITAEADLQSARAAFAAANAGREAAENRLHAIGIGHGTLDKLNEAADGSLAQAYVTAPLAGEVIQRSVSLGETVSAGGAPIFVIIDDSVVWADIAVYKEDLGKVSEGQTVTFQQEDGRVLAEGTISNVLPVINEASRTATARVIVDNAEHRLKPGQFVTARIDTGEGRPVVRVPSDAIVSVEDRMSVFVPTDDGFEPREVR
;
A
#
# COMPACT_ATOMS: atom_id res chain seq x y z
N THR A 1 -7.80 -14.85 2.91
CA THR A 1 -6.72 -15.84 3.13
C THR A 1 -6.12 -16.21 1.79
N LEU A 2 -4.80 -16.16 1.68
CA LEU A 2 -4.03 -16.48 0.46
C LEU A 2 -3.53 -17.91 0.47
N ALA A 3 -3.04 -18.36 1.62
CA ALA A 3 -2.54 -19.72 1.78
C ALA A 3 -2.76 -20.24 3.21
N ARG A 4 -2.69 -21.56 3.35
CA ARG A 4 -2.61 -22.26 4.62
C ARG A 4 -1.25 -22.97 4.67
N LEU A 5 -0.51 -22.71 5.73
CA LEU A 5 0.79 -23.32 5.99
C LEU A 5 0.68 -24.31 7.16
N THR A 6 1.57 -25.27 7.18
CA THR A 6 1.75 -26.19 8.31
C THR A 6 3.15 -26.01 8.85
N SER A 7 3.29 -25.69 10.14
CA SER A 7 4.57 -25.46 10.80
C SER A 7 4.64 -26.26 12.09
N ARG A 8 5.69 -27.08 12.24
CA ARG A 8 5.96 -27.79 13.50
C ARG A 8 6.41 -26.84 14.60
N GLU A 9 7.18 -25.81 14.26
CA GLU A 9 7.63 -24.79 15.20
C GLU A 9 6.42 -24.03 15.77
N LEU A 10 5.49 -23.60 14.92
CA LEU A 10 4.26 -22.96 15.38
C LEU A 10 3.43 -23.88 16.30
N ALA A 11 3.35 -25.17 15.97
CA ALA A 11 2.67 -26.13 16.85
C ALA A 11 3.32 -26.19 18.23
N GLY A 12 4.66 -26.20 18.29
CA GLY A 12 5.41 -26.16 19.54
C GLY A 12 5.12 -24.91 20.36
N LEU A 13 5.22 -23.73 19.75
CA LEU A 13 4.94 -22.45 20.44
C LEU A 13 3.50 -22.37 20.96
N LYS A 14 2.52 -22.85 20.21
CA LYS A 14 1.13 -22.90 20.66
C LYS A 14 0.93 -23.89 21.81
N ALA A 15 1.59 -25.05 21.76
CA ALA A 15 1.54 -26.02 22.86
C ALA A 15 2.19 -25.46 24.14
N ASP A 16 3.33 -24.78 24.03
CA ASP A 16 3.99 -24.10 25.16
C ASP A 16 3.06 -23.05 25.81
N TYR A 17 2.36 -22.27 24.99
CA TYR A 17 1.38 -21.31 25.51
C TYR A 17 0.22 -21.98 26.24
N LEU A 18 -0.35 -23.05 25.69
CA LEU A 18 -1.44 -23.80 26.33
C LEU A 18 -1.01 -24.44 27.65
N ASN A 19 0.24 -24.95 27.72
CA ASN A 19 0.83 -25.48 28.95
C ASN A 19 1.01 -24.38 30.00
N ALA A 20 1.55 -23.22 29.61
CA ALA A 20 1.74 -22.07 30.50
C ALA A 20 0.39 -21.51 31.00
N LEU A 21 -0.63 -21.44 30.12
CA LEU A 21 -1.99 -21.02 30.49
C LEU A 21 -2.62 -21.99 31.50
N SER A 22 -2.40 -23.29 31.32
CA SER A 22 -2.88 -24.31 32.27
C SER A 22 -2.19 -24.22 33.64
N ALA A 23 -0.89 -23.94 33.63
CA ALA A 23 -0.10 -23.71 34.87
C ALA A 23 -0.56 -22.44 35.61
N GLU A 24 -0.85 -21.36 34.87
CA GLU A 24 -1.38 -20.12 35.47
C GLU A 24 -2.75 -20.35 36.11
N ARG A 25 -3.66 -21.04 35.42
CA ARG A 25 -5.01 -21.36 35.97
C ARG A 25 -4.93 -22.21 37.23
N LEU A 26 -4.02 -23.17 37.24
CA LEU A 26 -3.78 -23.98 38.44
C LEU A 26 -3.26 -23.14 39.62
N ALA A 27 -2.23 -22.31 39.36
CA ALA A 27 -1.66 -21.44 40.37
C ALA A 27 -2.64 -20.38 40.88
N GLN A 28 -3.52 -19.88 39.99
CA GLN A 28 -4.59 -18.96 40.37
C GLN A 28 -5.60 -19.62 41.30
N ALA A 29 -6.05 -20.83 40.99
CA ALA A 29 -6.99 -21.57 41.84
C ALA A 29 -6.39 -21.90 43.19
N GLU A 30 -5.09 -22.20 43.23
CA GLU A 30 -4.34 -22.42 44.46
C GLU A 30 -4.26 -21.14 45.32
N LEU A 31 -3.95 -20.01 44.68
CA LEU A 31 -3.91 -18.70 45.35
C LEU A 31 -5.28 -18.36 45.95
N GLU A 32 -6.35 -18.48 45.16
CA GLU A 32 -7.73 -18.21 45.61
C GLU A 32 -8.11 -19.08 46.82
N ARG A 33 -7.67 -20.34 46.80
CA ARG A 33 -7.88 -21.26 47.93
C ARG A 33 -7.14 -20.78 49.18
N GLU A 34 -5.83 -20.45 49.06
CA GLU A 34 -5.02 -19.99 50.18
C GLU A 34 -5.49 -18.61 50.71
N GLU A 35 -5.98 -17.73 49.89
CA GLU A 35 -6.58 -16.46 50.29
C GLU A 35 -7.86 -16.69 51.11
N ASN A 36 -8.74 -17.61 50.70
CA ASN A 36 -9.93 -17.98 51.46
C ASN A 36 -9.58 -18.63 52.83
N LEU A 37 -8.57 -19.49 52.87
CA LEU A 37 -8.09 -20.12 54.11
C LEU A 37 -7.44 -19.11 55.06
N TRP A 38 -6.71 -18.15 54.53
CA TRP A 38 -6.12 -17.09 55.30
C TRP A 38 -7.18 -16.18 55.96
N GLU A 39 -8.22 -15.80 55.22
CA GLU A 39 -9.34 -15.03 55.76
C GLU A 39 -10.01 -15.77 56.94
N GLN A 40 -10.08 -17.08 56.85
CA GLN A 40 -10.60 -17.95 57.91
C GLN A 40 -9.58 -18.23 59.01
N LYS A 41 -8.32 -17.71 58.92
CA LYS A 41 -7.22 -17.93 59.85
C LYS A 41 -6.82 -19.41 59.97
N ILE A 42 -6.95 -20.21 58.89
CA ILE A 42 -6.65 -21.65 58.90
C ILE A 42 -5.23 -21.92 58.37
N THR A 43 -4.72 -21.09 57.47
CA THR A 43 -3.39 -21.27 56.82
C THR A 43 -2.35 -20.30 57.41
N ALA A 44 -1.06 -20.60 57.22
CA ALA A 44 0.03 -19.73 57.60
C ALA A 44 0.30 -18.64 56.57
N GLU A 45 0.81 -17.48 56.99
CA GLU A 45 1.19 -16.39 56.09
C GLU A 45 2.22 -16.82 55.04
N ALA A 46 3.12 -17.74 55.40
CA ALA A 46 4.14 -18.30 54.52
C ALA A 46 3.52 -19.07 53.36
N ASP A 47 2.41 -19.79 53.59
CA ASP A 47 1.71 -20.56 52.55
C ASP A 47 1.01 -19.62 51.57
N LEU A 48 0.34 -18.58 52.04
CA LEU A 48 -0.25 -17.54 51.21
C LEU A 48 0.80 -16.81 50.35
N GLN A 49 1.95 -16.44 50.95
CA GLN A 49 3.04 -15.80 50.20
C GLN A 49 3.63 -16.73 49.14
N SER A 50 3.74 -18.03 49.46
CA SER A 50 4.18 -19.05 48.49
C SER A 50 3.21 -19.17 47.31
N ALA A 51 1.90 -19.21 47.57
CA ALA A 51 0.88 -19.25 46.52
C ALA A 51 0.89 -17.99 45.64
N ARG A 52 1.06 -16.82 46.24
CA ARG A 52 1.22 -15.55 45.48
C ARG A 52 2.45 -15.56 44.58
N ALA A 53 3.57 -16.04 45.10
CA ALA A 53 4.80 -16.14 44.31
C ALA A 53 4.64 -17.14 43.15
N ALA A 54 3.99 -18.29 43.40
CA ALA A 54 3.71 -19.30 42.38
C ALA A 54 2.82 -18.76 41.28
N PHE A 55 1.75 -18.03 41.62
CA PHE A 55 0.87 -17.40 40.63
C PHE A 55 1.63 -16.33 39.81
N ALA A 56 2.41 -15.46 40.49
CA ALA A 56 3.20 -14.45 39.78
C ALA A 56 4.18 -15.06 38.76
N ALA A 57 4.84 -16.18 39.14
CA ALA A 57 5.76 -16.90 38.28
C ALA A 57 5.02 -17.56 37.08
N ALA A 58 3.86 -18.18 37.32
CA ALA A 58 3.06 -18.81 36.28
C ALA A 58 2.47 -17.77 35.29
N ASN A 59 2.00 -16.63 35.79
CA ASN A 59 1.53 -15.52 34.94
C ASN A 59 2.66 -14.99 34.05
N ALA A 60 3.86 -14.72 34.61
CA ALA A 60 5.00 -14.30 33.81
C ALA A 60 5.40 -15.34 32.74
N GLY A 61 5.27 -16.64 33.08
CA GLY A 61 5.49 -17.72 32.12
C GLY A 61 4.51 -17.70 30.94
N ARG A 62 3.21 -17.49 31.24
CA ARG A 62 2.18 -17.37 30.20
C ARG A 62 2.43 -16.15 29.34
N GLU A 63 2.71 -14.98 29.94
CA GLU A 63 3.01 -13.77 29.18
C GLU A 63 4.22 -13.92 28.26
N ALA A 64 5.27 -14.61 28.75
CA ALA A 64 6.44 -14.88 27.90
C ALA A 64 6.11 -15.78 26.71
N ALA A 65 5.28 -16.81 26.89
CA ALA A 65 4.84 -17.69 25.80
C ALA A 65 3.92 -16.95 24.83
N GLU A 66 3.02 -16.10 25.32
CA GLU A 66 2.15 -15.24 24.52
C GLU A 66 2.95 -14.25 23.65
N ASN A 67 3.93 -13.57 24.26
CA ASN A 67 4.79 -12.63 23.53
C ASN A 67 5.58 -13.29 22.39
N ARG A 68 6.00 -14.56 22.56
CA ARG A 68 6.64 -15.32 21.47
C ARG A 68 5.69 -15.54 20.29
N LEU A 69 4.41 -15.81 20.54
CA LEU A 69 3.39 -15.97 19.51
C LEU A 69 3.05 -14.63 18.83
N HIS A 70 2.99 -13.53 19.60
CA HIS A 70 2.81 -12.19 19.03
C HIS A 70 3.96 -11.77 18.13
N ALA A 71 5.19 -12.11 18.48
CA ALA A 71 6.38 -11.81 17.67
C ALA A 71 6.33 -12.42 16.26
N ILE A 72 5.58 -13.52 16.08
CA ILE A 72 5.35 -14.15 14.78
C ILE A 72 3.99 -13.80 14.16
N GLY A 73 3.30 -12.77 14.67
CA GLY A 73 2.06 -12.24 14.10
C GLY A 73 0.77 -12.94 14.53
N ILE A 74 0.79 -13.78 15.56
CA ILE A 74 -0.44 -14.39 16.12
C ILE A 74 -1.09 -13.38 17.07
N GLY A 75 -2.27 -12.86 16.72
CA GLY A 75 -3.01 -11.93 17.56
C GLY A 75 -3.83 -12.58 18.67
N HIS A 76 -4.22 -11.79 19.68
CA HIS A 76 -5.01 -12.22 20.86
C HIS A 76 -6.27 -13.00 20.46
N GLY A 77 -7.07 -12.54 19.50
CA GLY A 77 -8.30 -13.22 19.09
C GLY A 77 -8.09 -14.62 18.49
N THR A 78 -6.84 -14.97 18.10
CA THR A 78 -6.48 -16.33 17.69
C THR A 78 -6.09 -17.16 18.91
N LEU A 79 -5.43 -16.54 19.90
CA LEU A 79 -5.02 -17.19 21.16
C LEU A 79 -6.25 -17.62 22.00
N ASP A 80 -7.26 -16.77 22.08
CA ASP A 80 -8.51 -17.07 22.81
C ASP A 80 -9.20 -18.34 22.30
N LYS A 81 -9.10 -18.57 20.98
CA LYS A 81 -9.70 -19.74 20.33
C LYS A 81 -8.84 -21.00 20.37
N LEU A 82 -7.60 -20.92 20.84
CA LEU A 82 -6.71 -22.10 20.87
C LEU A 82 -7.18 -23.19 21.82
N ASN A 83 -7.86 -22.83 22.91
CA ASN A 83 -8.42 -23.81 23.87
C ASN A 83 -9.55 -24.67 23.26
N GLU A 84 -10.21 -24.16 22.22
CA GLU A 84 -11.33 -24.83 21.53
C GLU A 84 -10.87 -25.51 20.23
N ALA A 85 -9.56 -25.39 19.92
CA ALA A 85 -9.02 -25.85 18.64
C ALA A 85 -8.98 -27.39 18.58
N ALA A 86 -9.50 -27.94 17.48
CA ALA A 86 -9.44 -29.37 17.22
C ALA A 86 -8.01 -29.87 17.06
N ASP A 87 -7.76 -31.15 17.39
CA ASP A 87 -6.46 -31.81 17.19
C ASP A 87 -5.95 -31.61 15.76
N GLY A 88 -4.66 -31.24 15.65
CA GLY A 88 -3.98 -30.97 14.38
C GLY A 88 -4.09 -29.53 13.88
N SER A 89 -4.94 -28.68 14.47
CA SER A 89 -5.04 -27.27 14.07
C SER A 89 -3.89 -26.40 14.60
N LEU A 90 -3.20 -26.86 15.64
CA LEU A 90 -2.07 -26.13 16.24
C LEU A 90 -0.94 -25.84 15.23
N ALA A 91 -0.67 -26.77 14.33
CA ALA A 91 0.36 -26.60 13.29
C ALA A 91 -0.05 -25.64 12.16
N GLN A 92 -1.33 -25.27 12.08
CA GLN A 92 -1.83 -24.46 10.97
C GLN A 92 -1.62 -22.97 11.19
N ALA A 93 -1.14 -22.30 10.14
CA ALA A 93 -1.08 -20.85 10.02
C ALA A 93 -1.76 -20.43 8.72
N TYR A 94 -2.38 -19.26 8.74
CA TYR A 94 -3.03 -18.68 7.57
C TYR A 94 -2.28 -17.43 7.14
N VAL A 95 -1.86 -17.42 5.87
CA VAL A 95 -1.31 -16.22 5.24
C VAL A 95 -2.48 -15.42 4.72
N THR A 96 -2.67 -14.23 5.26
CA THR A 96 -3.73 -13.29 4.85
C THR A 96 -3.12 -12.13 4.07
N ALA A 97 -3.91 -11.53 3.17
CA ALA A 97 -3.51 -10.30 2.51
C ALA A 97 -3.46 -9.16 3.54
N PRO A 98 -2.36 -8.39 3.61
CA PRO A 98 -2.24 -7.26 4.54
C PRO A 98 -3.02 -6.02 4.07
N LEU A 99 -3.36 -5.96 2.78
CA LEU A 99 -4.10 -4.88 2.13
C LEU A 99 -5.09 -5.47 1.10
N ALA A 100 -6.08 -4.68 0.71
CA ALA A 100 -6.91 -4.97 -0.46
C ALA A 100 -6.07 -4.75 -1.73
N GLY A 101 -6.28 -5.58 -2.75
CA GLY A 101 -5.53 -5.46 -4.00
C GLY A 101 -5.53 -6.74 -4.81
N GLU A 102 -4.81 -6.73 -5.93
CA GLU A 102 -4.66 -7.85 -6.84
C GLU A 102 -3.36 -8.63 -6.57
N VAL A 103 -3.45 -9.97 -6.59
CA VAL A 103 -2.26 -10.84 -6.50
C VAL A 103 -1.61 -10.92 -7.87
N ILE A 104 -0.49 -10.23 -8.05
CA ILE A 104 0.24 -10.19 -9.33
C ILE A 104 1.29 -11.29 -9.46
N GLN A 105 1.73 -11.88 -8.34
CA GLN A 105 2.70 -12.97 -8.37
C GLN A 105 2.39 -13.97 -7.25
N ARG A 106 2.46 -15.24 -7.60
CA ARG A 106 2.45 -16.37 -6.68
C ARG A 106 3.66 -17.26 -6.99
N SER A 107 4.61 -17.31 -6.05
CA SER A 107 5.89 -18.03 -6.20
C SER A 107 5.93 -19.33 -5.39
N VAL A 108 4.77 -19.89 -5.05
CA VAL A 108 4.67 -21.11 -4.25
C VAL A 108 3.62 -22.04 -4.83
N SER A 109 3.88 -23.35 -4.77
CA SER A 109 2.98 -24.40 -5.21
C SER A 109 2.40 -25.16 -4.02
N LEU A 110 1.31 -25.89 -4.26
CA LEU A 110 0.70 -26.73 -3.22
C LEU A 110 1.67 -27.85 -2.81
N GLY A 111 1.91 -28.00 -1.52
CA GLY A 111 2.83 -28.99 -0.96
C GLY A 111 4.30 -28.55 -0.93
N GLU A 112 4.61 -27.35 -1.41
CA GLU A 112 5.95 -26.80 -1.37
C GLU A 112 6.34 -26.34 0.05
N THR A 113 7.61 -26.52 0.41
CA THR A 113 8.17 -26.05 1.68
C THR A 113 8.68 -24.63 1.54
N VAL A 114 8.24 -23.73 2.41
CA VAL A 114 8.69 -22.34 2.48
C VAL A 114 9.51 -22.11 3.73
N SER A 115 10.50 -21.22 3.64
CA SER A 115 11.38 -20.87 4.77
C SER A 115 11.20 -19.38 5.12
N ALA A 116 11.32 -19.05 6.40
CA ALA A 116 11.38 -17.68 6.85
C ALA A 116 12.58 -16.95 6.24
N GLY A 117 12.39 -15.70 5.78
CA GLY A 117 13.45 -14.92 5.12
C GLY A 117 13.74 -15.31 3.66
N GLY A 118 12.97 -16.24 3.08
CA GLY A 118 13.02 -16.58 1.66
C GLY A 118 12.42 -15.49 0.76
N ALA A 119 12.35 -15.81 -0.55
CA ALA A 119 11.68 -14.93 -1.52
C ALA A 119 10.18 -14.74 -1.18
N PRO A 120 9.58 -13.60 -1.55
CA PRO A 120 8.15 -13.39 -1.39
C PRO A 120 7.32 -14.47 -2.07
N ILE A 121 6.40 -15.08 -1.34
CA ILE A 121 5.52 -16.14 -1.87
C ILE A 121 4.29 -15.57 -2.59
N PHE A 122 3.87 -14.37 -2.23
CA PHE A 122 2.83 -13.59 -2.91
C PHE A 122 3.28 -12.14 -3.03
N VAL A 123 2.95 -11.51 -4.16
CA VAL A 123 3.07 -10.07 -4.35
C VAL A 123 1.67 -9.54 -4.63
N ILE A 124 1.24 -8.57 -3.84
CA ILE A 124 -0.07 -7.93 -3.94
C ILE A 124 0.16 -6.46 -4.22
N ILE A 125 -0.57 -5.92 -5.17
CA ILE A 125 -0.57 -4.49 -5.44
C ILE A 125 -1.96 -3.90 -5.20
N ASP A 126 -1.97 -2.68 -4.72
CA ASP A 126 -3.13 -1.79 -4.76
C ASP A 126 -2.83 -0.73 -5.82
N ASP A 127 -3.53 -0.79 -6.93
CA ASP A 127 -3.39 0.11 -8.06
C ASP A 127 -4.58 1.09 -8.18
N SER A 128 -5.37 1.23 -7.13
CA SER A 128 -6.48 2.20 -7.06
C SER A 128 -6.02 3.65 -7.21
N VAL A 129 -4.79 3.92 -6.83
CA VAL A 129 -4.10 5.19 -7.04
C VAL A 129 -2.73 4.91 -7.65
N VAL A 130 -2.40 5.57 -8.74
CA VAL A 130 -1.11 5.43 -9.41
C VAL A 130 -0.37 6.76 -9.47
N TRP A 131 0.95 6.69 -9.47
CA TRP A 131 1.80 7.83 -9.73
C TRP A 131 2.26 7.80 -11.18
N ALA A 132 2.07 8.92 -11.88
CA ALA A 132 2.60 9.12 -13.21
C ALA A 132 3.79 10.09 -13.12
N ASP A 133 4.96 9.63 -13.51
CA ASP A 133 6.18 10.42 -13.56
C ASP A 133 6.38 10.93 -14.99
N ILE A 134 6.24 12.23 -15.17
CA ILE A 134 6.34 12.91 -16.46
C ILE A 134 7.75 13.48 -16.61
N ALA A 135 8.44 13.11 -17.68
CA ALA A 135 9.72 13.70 -18.03
C ALA A 135 9.52 15.08 -18.68
N VAL A 136 9.95 16.12 -17.97
CA VAL A 136 9.88 17.52 -18.41
C VAL A 136 11.24 17.98 -18.89
N TYR A 137 11.36 18.42 -20.13
CA TYR A 137 12.62 18.94 -20.66
C TYR A 137 12.93 20.33 -20.11
N LYS A 138 14.22 20.68 -20.07
CA LYS A 138 14.72 21.95 -19.53
C LYS A 138 14.01 23.17 -20.09
N GLU A 139 13.66 23.15 -21.37
CA GLU A 139 13.01 24.25 -22.09
C GLU A 139 11.57 24.51 -21.60
N ASP A 140 10.91 23.48 -21.10
CA ASP A 140 9.53 23.55 -20.62
C ASP A 140 9.42 23.61 -19.10
N LEU A 141 10.55 23.43 -18.38
CA LEU A 141 10.54 23.38 -16.93
C LEU A 141 9.96 24.65 -16.27
N GLY A 142 10.20 25.81 -16.87
CA GLY A 142 9.64 27.09 -16.39
C GLY A 142 8.13 27.25 -16.59
N LYS A 143 7.51 26.38 -17.39
CA LYS A 143 6.05 26.39 -17.67
C LYS A 143 5.29 25.37 -16.83
N VAL A 144 6.00 24.43 -16.22
CA VAL A 144 5.41 23.33 -15.46
C VAL A 144 5.49 23.64 -13.97
N SER A 145 4.34 23.60 -13.31
CA SER A 145 4.21 23.93 -11.88
C SER A 145 3.23 22.99 -11.19
N GLU A 146 3.36 22.90 -9.87
CA GLU A 146 2.38 22.19 -9.03
C GLU A 146 0.99 22.79 -9.22
N GLY A 147 -0.02 21.93 -9.14
CA GLY A 147 -1.42 22.30 -9.30
C GLY A 147 -1.95 22.34 -10.74
N GLN A 148 -1.08 22.22 -11.76
CA GLN A 148 -1.52 22.15 -13.14
C GLN A 148 -2.22 20.84 -13.48
N THR A 149 -3.26 20.91 -14.30
CA THR A 149 -4.00 19.74 -14.78
C THR A 149 -3.22 19.02 -15.88
N VAL A 150 -3.25 17.69 -15.80
CA VAL A 150 -2.62 16.81 -16.77
C VAL A 150 -3.63 15.80 -17.28
N THR A 151 -3.74 15.69 -18.61
CA THR A 151 -4.56 14.68 -19.27
C THR A 151 -3.65 13.58 -19.82
N PHE A 152 -3.91 12.33 -19.42
CA PHE A 152 -3.19 11.15 -19.89
C PHE A 152 -3.94 10.53 -21.06
N GLN A 153 -3.22 10.28 -22.14
CA GLN A 153 -3.79 9.77 -23.39
C GLN A 153 -3.01 8.55 -23.88
N GLN A 154 -3.71 7.64 -24.53
CA GLN A 154 -3.11 6.57 -25.31
C GLN A 154 -2.62 7.11 -26.66
N GLU A 155 -1.80 6.36 -27.39
CA GLU A 155 -1.29 6.76 -28.72
C GLU A 155 -2.40 7.07 -29.72
N ASP A 156 -3.57 6.45 -29.60
CA ASP A 156 -4.76 6.70 -30.43
C ASP A 156 -5.51 8.00 -30.05
N GLY A 157 -5.03 8.76 -29.06
CA GLY A 157 -5.62 10.00 -28.57
C GLY A 157 -6.76 9.81 -27.56
N ARG A 158 -7.11 8.58 -27.19
CA ARG A 158 -8.14 8.31 -26.19
C ARG A 158 -7.65 8.73 -24.81
N VAL A 159 -8.44 9.52 -24.10
CA VAL A 159 -8.18 9.92 -22.72
C VAL A 159 -8.34 8.70 -21.81
N LEU A 160 -7.30 8.41 -21.04
CA LEU A 160 -7.27 7.34 -20.05
C LEU A 160 -7.64 7.85 -18.67
N ALA A 161 -7.07 8.99 -18.26
CA ALA A 161 -7.29 9.60 -16.96
C ALA A 161 -6.87 11.06 -16.98
N GLU A 162 -7.28 11.79 -15.94
CA GLU A 162 -6.81 13.14 -15.64
C GLU A 162 -6.22 13.17 -14.22
N GLY A 163 -5.30 14.08 -14.00
CA GLY A 163 -4.68 14.25 -12.69
C GLY A 163 -4.11 15.66 -12.54
N THR A 164 -3.54 15.91 -11.37
CA THR A 164 -2.93 17.20 -11.05
C THR A 164 -1.48 16.99 -10.65
N ILE A 165 -0.57 17.85 -11.12
CA ILE A 165 0.83 17.81 -10.73
C ILE A 165 0.92 18.04 -9.21
N SER A 166 1.35 17.03 -8.49
CA SER A 166 1.52 17.09 -7.04
C SER A 166 2.86 17.66 -6.63
N ASN A 167 3.89 17.41 -7.43
CA ASN A 167 5.24 17.87 -7.17
C ASN A 167 6.09 17.86 -8.43
N VAL A 168 7.00 18.85 -8.57
CA VAL A 168 8.08 18.84 -9.54
C VAL A 168 9.39 18.56 -8.79
N LEU A 169 9.99 17.39 -9.03
CA LEU A 169 11.17 16.97 -8.29
C LEU A 169 12.35 17.90 -8.59
N PRO A 170 13.11 18.34 -7.55
CA PRO A 170 14.21 19.31 -7.71
C PRO A 170 15.48 18.69 -8.31
N VAL A 171 15.43 17.42 -8.73
CA VAL A 171 16.58 16.67 -9.26
C VAL A 171 16.38 16.45 -10.75
N ILE A 172 17.40 16.79 -11.53
CA ILE A 172 17.45 16.53 -12.98
C ILE A 172 18.12 15.16 -13.18
N ASN A 173 17.49 14.30 -13.97
CA ASN A 173 18.11 13.06 -14.41
C ASN A 173 19.21 13.39 -15.43
N GLU A 174 20.46 13.06 -15.10
CA GLU A 174 21.63 13.40 -15.91
C GLU A 174 21.63 12.70 -17.28
N ALA A 175 21.10 11.48 -17.36
CA ALA A 175 21.08 10.69 -18.60
C ALA A 175 20.05 11.24 -19.60
N SER A 176 18.85 11.57 -19.15
CA SER A 176 17.76 12.11 -19.99
C SER A 176 17.76 13.64 -20.05
N ARG A 177 18.44 14.32 -19.14
CA ARG A 177 18.43 15.79 -18.95
C ARG A 177 17.02 16.35 -18.73
N THR A 178 16.17 15.57 -18.06
CA THR A 178 14.81 15.95 -17.75
C THR A 178 14.60 16.06 -16.24
N ALA A 179 13.72 16.97 -15.82
CA ALA A 179 13.13 16.95 -14.49
C ALA A 179 11.91 16.01 -14.48
N THR A 180 11.50 15.56 -13.31
CA THR A 180 10.32 14.72 -13.16
C THR A 180 9.18 15.50 -12.50
N ALA A 181 8.07 15.66 -13.21
CA ALA A 181 6.82 16.13 -12.62
C ALA A 181 5.97 14.90 -12.26
N ARG A 182 5.61 14.81 -10.98
CA ARG A 182 4.81 13.71 -10.44
C ARG A 182 3.35 14.08 -10.36
N VAL A 183 2.51 13.24 -10.90
CA VAL A 183 1.06 13.36 -10.86
C VAL A 183 0.49 12.19 -10.08
N ILE A 184 -0.41 12.47 -9.14
CA ILE A 184 -1.20 11.45 -8.47
C ILE A 184 -2.50 11.31 -9.24
N VAL A 185 -2.79 10.10 -9.69
CA VAL A 185 -3.94 9.80 -10.54
C VAL A 185 -4.83 8.78 -9.83
N ASP A 186 -6.11 9.12 -9.69
CA ASP A 186 -7.14 8.15 -9.29
C ASP A 186 -7.33 7.13 -10.41
N ASN A 187 -7.20 5.86 -10.06
CA ASN A 187 -7.28 4.73 -10.97
C ASN A 187 -8.32 3.69 -10.52
N ALA A 188 -9.40 4.14 -9.87
CA ALA A 188 -10.46 3.25 -9.37
C ALA A 188 -11.06 2.35 -10.47
N GLU A 189 -10.98 2.75 -11.73
CA GLU A 189 -11.42 1.95 -12.89
C GLU A 189 -10.30 1.07 -13.49
N HIS A 190 -9.11 1.03 -12.88
CA HIS A 190 -7.94 0.23 -13.29
C HIS A 190 -7.55 0.41 -14.78
N ARG A 191 -7.71 1.63 -15.31
CA ARG A 191 -7.39 1.97 -16.72
C ARG A 191 -5.89 2.14 -16.94
N LEU A 192 -5.17 2.58 -15.91
CA LEU A 192 -3.73 2.74 -15.93
C LEU A 192 -3.06 1.55 -15.26
N LYS A 193 -2.02 1.02 -15.90
CA LYS A 193 -1.24 -0.08 -15.32
C LYS A 193 0.14 0.41 -14.87
N PRO A 194 0.57 0.11 -13.65
CA PRO A 194 1.92 0.41 -13.21
C PRO A 194 2.96 -0.11 -14.22
N GLY A 195 3.92 0.75 -14.60
CA GLY A 195 4.92 0.45 -15.64
C GLY A 195 4.49 0.70 -17.08
N GLN A 196 3.25 1.17 -17.31
CA GLN A 196 2.77 1.56 -18.63
C GLN A 196 3.35 2.90 -19.06
N PHE A 197 3.68 3.03 -20.35
CA PHE A 197 3.98 4.33 -20.97
C PHE A 197 2.70 4.96 -21.48
N VAL A 198 2.54 6.25 -21.20
CA VAL A 198 1.40 7.06 -21.60
C VAL A 198 1.86 8.43 -22.08
N THR A 199 1.10 9.06 -22.96
CA THR A 199 1.34 10.44 -23.36
C THR A 199 0.62 11.36 -22.38
N ALA A 200 1.36 12.29 -21.79
CA ALA A 200 0.82 13.30 -20.89
C ALA A 200 0.72 14.65 -21.61
N ARG A 201 -0.42 15.31 -21.46
CA ARG A 201 -0.65 16.69 -21.91
C ARG A 201 -0.86 17.56 -20.69
N ILE A 202 0.05 18.50 -20.45
CA ILE A 202 -0.02 19.44 -19.34
C ILE A 202 -0.68 20.72 -19.82
N ASP A 203 -1.68 21.19 -19.08
CA ASP A 203 -2.28 22.51 -19.33
C ASP A 203 -1.44 23.58 -18.60
N THR A 204 -0.66 24.33 -19.38
CA THR A 204 0.21 25.38 -18.83
C THR A 204 -0.51 26.72 -18.65
N GLY A 205 -1.78 26.83 -19.05
CA GLY A 205 -2.57 28.05 -18.97
C GLY A 205 -2.08 29.21 -19.86
N GLU A 206 -0.99 29.03 -20.61
CA GLU A 206 -0.42 30.06 -21.49
C GLU A 206 -1.04 30.07 -22.91
N GLY A 207 -2.24 29.52 -23.05
CA GLY A 207 -2.94 29.55 -24.32
C GLY A 207 -3.37 30.96 -24.69
N ARG A 208 -2.58 31.64 -25.55
CA ARG A 208 -3.14 32.80 -26.26
C ARG A 208 -4.26 32.30 -27.18
N PRO A 209 -5.43 32.94 -27.14
CA PRO A 209 -6.47 32.59 -28.10
C PRO A 209 -5.92 32.81 -29.51
N VAL A 210 -5.72 31.71 -30.24
CA VAL A 210 -5.30 31.73 -31.63
C VAL A 210 -6.50 31.43 -32.53
N VAL A 211 -6.68 32.24 -33.50
CA VAL A 211 -7.67 31.95 -34.57
C VAL A 211 -7.00 30.99 -35.56
N ARG A 212 -7.56 29.79 -35.68
CA ARG A 212 -7.09 28.83 -36.68
C ARG A 212 -7.81 29.10 -38.01
N VAL A 213 -7.04 29.19 -39.08
CA VAL A 213 -7.56 29.33 -40.44
C VAL A 213 -7.16 28.10 -41.29
N PRO A 214 -8.01 27.66 -42.23
CA PRO A 214 -7.63 26.61 -43.16
C PRO A 214 -6.40 27.01 -43.96
N SER A 215 -5.51 26.06 -44.26
CA SER A 215 -4.29 26.32 -45.06
C SER A 215 -4.61 26.93 -46.42
N ASP A 216 -5.75 26.58 -47.01
CA ASP A 216 -6.23 27.08 -48.32
C ASP A 216 -6.66 28.54 -48.27
N ALA A 217 -6.86 29.13 -47.09
CA ALA A 217 -7.17 30.53 -46.89
C ALA A 217 -5.93 31.42 -46.78
N ILE A 218 -4.73 30.80 -46.73
CA ILE A 218 -3.46 31.53 -46.61
C ILE A 218 -2.95 31.85 -48.02
N VAL A 219 -2.76 33.14 -48.31
CA VAL A 219 -2.25 33.65 -49.57
C VAL A 219 -0.99 34.46 -49.32
N SER A 220 0.01 34.35 -50.21
CA SER A 220 1.19 35.20 -50.13
C SER A 220 0.90 36.57 -50.76
N VAL A 221 1.01 37.60 -49.94
CA VAL A 221 0.87 39.01 -50.40
C VAL A 221 2.17 39.72 -50.03
N GLU A 222 2.87 40.26 -51.04
CA GLU A 222 4.15 40.96 -50.82
C GLU A 222 5.18 40.16 -49.99
N ASP A 223 5.33 38.86 -50.32
CA ASP A 223 6.21 37.90 -49.58
C ASP A 223 5.82 37.65 -48.12
N ARG A 224 4.59 38.00 -47.70
CA ARG A 224 4.07 37.72 -46.38
C ARG A 224 2.87 36.78 -46.44
N MET A 225 2.88 35.80 -45.60
CA MET A 225 1.71 34.91 -45.45
C MET A 225 0.57 35.70 -44.81
N SER A 226 -0.57 35.85 -45.55
CA SER A 226 -1.69 36.69 -45.12
C SER A 226 -3.02 35.97 -45.36
N VAL A 227 -4.02 36.31 -44.54
CA VAL A 227 -5.40 35.92 -44.71
C VAL A 227 -6.24 37.16 -44.94
N PHE A 228 -7.16 37.10 -45.93
CA PHE A 228 -8.09 38.19 -46.17
C PHE A 228 -9.26 38.11 -45.20
N VAL A 229 -9.44 39.17 -44.41
CA VAL A 229 -10.56 39.31 -43.47
C VAL A 229 -11.56 40.31 -44.05
N PRO A 230 -12.86 40.00 -44.08
CA PRO A 230 -13.88 40.92 -44.55
C PRO A 230 -14.00 42.12 -43.58
N THR A 231 -14.10 43.31 -44.19
CA THR A 231 -14.35 44.58 -43.51
C THR A 231 -15.55 45.26 -44.19
N ASP A 232 -16.06 46.32 -43.59
CA ASP A 232 -17.25 47.04 -44.15
C ASP A 232 -16.98 47.60 -45.56
N ASP A 233 -15.72 47.89 -45.90
CA ASP A 233 -15.29 48.47 -47.18
C ASP A 233 -14.65 47.46 -48.13
N GLY A 234 -14.63 46.14 -47.79
CA GLY A 234 -14.04 45.10 -48.64
C GLY A 234 -13.27 44.05 -47.87
N PHE A 235 -12.05 43.66 -48.36
CA PHE A 235 -11.19 42.67 -47.73
C PHE A 235 -9.84 43.26 -47.40
N GLU A 236 -9.38 43.04 -46.15
CA GLU A 236 -8.09 43.51 -45.67
C GLU A 236 -7.16 42.31 -45.45
N PRO A 237 -5.91 42.33 -45.99
CA PRO A 237 -4.95 41.29 -45.74
C PRO A 237 -4.38 41.44 -44.29
N ARG A 238 -4.48 40.36 -43.50
CA ARG A 238 -3.84 40.26 -42.16
C ARG A 238 -2.75 39.21 -42.19
N GLU A 239 -1.56 39.64 -41.80
CA GLU A 239 -0.41 38.75 -41.69
C GLU A 239 -0.67 37.64 -40.67
N VAL A 240 -0.34 36.39 -41.03
CA VAL A 240 -0.43 35.19 -40.18
C VAL A 240 0.95 34.55 -40.05
N ARG A 241 1.18 33.90 -38.94
CA ARG A 241 2.46 33.22 -38.63
C ARG A 241 2.21 31.75 -38.40
#